data_a1276c24b3afd8935c73b718498cdcc2
#
_entry.id   a1276c24b3afd8935c73b718498cdcc2
#
_cell.length_a   1.000
_cell.length_b   1.000
_cell.length_c   1.000
_cell.angle_alpha   90.00
_cell.angle_beta   90.00
_cell.angle_gamma   90.00
#
_symmetry.space_group_name_H-M   'P 1'
#
loop_
_entity.id
_entity.type
_entity.pdbx_description
1 polymer ?
#
loop_
_entity_poly.entity_id
_entity_poly.type
_entity_poly.pdbx_seq_one_letter_code
_entity_poly.pdbx_strand_id
1 'polypeptide(L)'
;PGQYTVSIDADSLPDGVELGDNGAERTVTVQPNGQQNVLFGLEDGSTNSGGGGIRAIQLLVDGLRFGLIIAVCAVGLSLIFGTTGLTNFAHGELVTIGAVVAWYVNVQGGVPLIAATLIAMVAGAAVGALNELALWRPLRKRGTGLVAALVVSIGLSLLLRYLIQIVYGGFSNPYGDYQSCLLYTSPSPRD
;
A
#
# COMPACT_ATOMS: atom_id res chain seq x y z
N PRO A 1 -24.66 16.91 9.34
CA PRO A 1 -23.90 17.40 8.20
C PRO A 1 -23.64 18.88 8.38
N GLY A 2 -22.42 19.33 8.15
CA GLY A 2 -22.05 20.74 8.30
C GLY A 2 -20.65 21.03 7.82
N GLN A 3 -20.37 22.31 7.67
CA GLN A 3 -19.01 22.80 7.47
C GLN A 3 -18.38 23.03 8.84
N TYR A 4 -17.18 22.49 9.01
CA TYR A 4 -16.38 22.63 10.21
C TYR A 4 -15.04 23.24 9.81
N THR A 5 -14.61 24.24 10.55
CA THR A 5 -13.26 24.79 10.42
C THR A 5 -12.40 24.11 11.49
N VAL A 6 -11.37 23.42 11.03
CA VAL A 6 -10.36 22.76 11.88
C VAL A 6 -9.11 23.61 11.81
N SER A 7 -8.65 24.08 12.97
CA SER A 7 -7.43 24.88 13.10
C SER A 7 -6.39 24.13 13.94
N ILE A 8 -5.13 24.31 13.56
CA ILE A 8 -3.98 23.91 14.37
C ILE A 8 -3.50 25.14 15.14
N ASP A 9 -3.24 24.95 16.41
CA ASP A 9 -2.59 25.99 17.24
C ASP A 9 -1.08 25.95 16.98
N ALA A 10 -0.58 27.00 16.30
CA ALA A 10 0.83 27.10 15.94
C ALA A 10 1.75 27.15 17.16
N ASP A 11 1.27 27.67 18.30
CA ASP A 11 2.04 27.78 19.54
C ASP A 11 2.20 26.41 20.23
N SER A 12 1.41 25.41 19.86
CA SER A 12 1.50 24.03 20.37
C SER A 12 2.48 23.15 19.60
N LEU A 13 3.06 23.65 18.52
CA LEU A 13 4.01 22.89 17.71
C LEU A 13 5.37 22.79 18.41
N PRO A 14 6.08 21.65 18.27
CA PRO A 14 7.45 21.51 18.78
C PRO A 14 8.40 22.50 18.10
N ASP A 15 9.45 22.90 18.84
CA ASP A 15 10.51 23.78 18.29
C ASP A 15 11.10 23.21 16.98
N GLY A 16 11.07 24.02 15.93
CA GLY A 16 11.61 23.66 14.62
C GLY A 16 10.57 23.08 13.64
N VAL A 17 9.29 23.05 13.98
CA VAL A 17 8.21 22.64 13.08
C VAL A 17 7.37 23.87 12.72
N GLU A 18 7.27 24.14 11.43
CA GLU A 18 6.43 25.23 10.89
C GLU A 18 5.25 24.66 10.11
N LEU A 19 4.18 25.44 10.04
CA LEU A 19 3.04 25.12 9.18
C LEU A 19 3.40 25.37 7.72
N GLY A 20 3.21 24.37 6.88
CA GLY A 20 3.43 24.50 5.45
C GLY A 20 2.44 25.48 4.77
N ASP A 21 2.65 25.73 3.49
CA ASP A 21 1.90 26.69 2.62
C ASP A 21 0.36 26.58 2.69
N ASN A 22 -0.17 25.53 3.25
CA ASN A 22 -1.62 25.24 3.34
C ASN A 22 -2.34 25.96 4.51
N GLY A 23 -1.61 26.71 5.33
CA GLY A 23 -2.16 27.50 6.44
C GLY A 23 -2.61 26.69 7.65
N ALA A 24 -2.91 27.41 8.74
CA ALA A 24 -3.32 26.86 10.03
C ALA A 24 -4.80 26.41 10.07
N GLU A 25 -5.62 26.82 9.11
CA GLU A 25 -7.07 26.57 9.11
C GLU A 25 -7.52 25.85 7.85
N ARG A 26 -8.37 24.84 8.03
CA ARG A 26 -9.04 24.14 6.92
C ARG A 26 -10.53 23.96 7.19
N THR A 27 -11.32 24.38 6.22
CA THR A 27 -12.76 24.14 6.25
C THR A 27 -13.09 22.84 5.54
N VAL A 28 -13.73 21.93 6.24
CA VAL A 28 -14.15 20.62 5.71
C VAL A 28 -15.66 20.46 5.85
N THR A 29 -16.28 19.86 4.84
CA THR A 29 -17.71 19.52 4.86
C THR A 29 -17.87 18.05 5.23
N VAL A 30 -18.48 17.77 6.36
CA VAL A 30 -18.73 16.39 6.84
C VAL A 30 -20.15 16.00 6.51
N GLN A 31 -20.32 14.87 5.81
CA GLN A 31 -21.62 14.26 5.53
C GLN A 31 -22.14 13.48 6.74
N PRO A 32 -23.47 13.23 6.83
CA PRO A 32 -24.03 12.42 7.92
C PRO A 32 -23.36 11.04 7.97
N ASN A 33 -22.83 10.65 9.14
CA ASN A 33 -22.08 9.42 9.36
C ASN A 33 -20.78 9.27 8.55
N GLY A 34 -20.29 10.36 7.92
CA GLY A 34 -19.00 10.38 7.22
C GLY A 34 -17.85 10.72 8.16
N GLN A 35 -16.68 10.11 7.92
CA GLN A 35 -15.41 10.51 8.50
C GLN A 35 -14.62 11.29 7.45
N GLN A 36 -14.06 12.43 7.84
CA GLN A 36 -13.21 13.23 6.98
C GLN A 36 -11.84 13.37 7.62
N ASN A 37 -10.80 12.95 6.93
CA ASN A 37 -9.44 13.14 7.38
C ASN A 37 -8.96 14.54 6.96
N VAL A 38 -8.51 15.33 7.92
CA VAL A 38 -7.91 16.64 7.68
C VAL A 38 -6.41 16.49 7.85
N LEU A 39 -5.67 16.72 6.76
CA LEU A 39 -4.21 16.64 6.74
C LEU A 39 -3.64 18.05 6.77
N PHE A 40 -2.84 18.37 7.77
CA PHE A 40 -2.04 19.58 7.82
C PHE A 40 -0.61 19.23 7.39
N GLY A 41 -0.07 19.97 6.43
CA GLY A 41 1.33 19.89 6.06
C GLY A 41 2.17 20.55 7.15
N LEU A 42 2.95 19.78 7.88
CA LEU A 42 3.96 20.29 8.79
C LEU A 42 5.30 20.27 8.04
N GLU A 43 6.01 21.38 8.03
CA GLU A 43 7.33 21.52 7.45
C GLU A 43 8.35 21.68 8.58
N ASP A 44 9.51 21.03 8.41
CA ASP A 44 10.62 21.23 9.32
C ASP A 44 11.20 22.62 9.04
N GLY A 45 11.07 23.55 9.97
CA GLY A 45 11.56 24.94 9.82
C GLY A 45 13.05 25.06 9.52
N SER A 46 13.80 23.97 9.74
CA SER A 46 15.20 23.85 9.37
C SER A 46 15.43 23.60 7.87
N THR A 47 14.39 23.23 7.11
CA THR A 47 14.50 22.84 5.68
C THR A 47 14.37 24.01 4.71
N ASN A 48 13.91 25.19 5.16
CA ASN A 48 13.69 26.36 4.30
C ASN A 48 14.99 27.07 3.82
N SER A 49 16.16 26.66 4.32
CA SER A 49 17.40 27.38 3.94
C SER A 49 18.44 26.57 3.16
N GLY A 50 18.21 25.29 2.86
CA GLY A 50 19.24 24.49 2.17
C GLY A 50 18.74 23.18 1.53
N GLY A 51 17.45 22.89 1.62
CA GLY A 51 16.93 21.52 1.45
C GLY A 51 16.58 21.08 0.03
N GLY A 52 16.69 21.89 -1.00
CA GLY A 52 16.33 21.48 -2.36
C GLY A 52 17.10 20.24 -2.85
N GLY A 53 18.37 20.15 -2.53
CA GLY A 53 19.21 19.01 -2.88
C GLY A 53 18.90 17.75 -2.07
N ILE A 54 18.68 17.88 -0.77
CA ILE A 54 18.34 16.75 0.12
C ILE A 54 16.95 16.23 -0.23
N ARG A 55 15.97 17.11 -0.47
CA ARG A 55 14.62 16.72 -0.92
C ARG A 55 14.65 16.02 -2.28
N ALA A 56 15.46 16.49 -3.22
CA ALA A 56 15.64 15.84 -4.52
C ALA A 56 16.25 14.44 -4.38
N ILE A 57 17.24 14.27 -3.52
CA ILE A 57 17.85 12.95 -3.23
C ILE A 57 16.83 12.03 -2.57
N GLN A 58 16.04 12.52 -1.63
CA GLN A 58 14.99 11.74 -0.97
C GLN A 58 13.92 11.30 -1.96
N LEU A 59 13.45 12.18 -2.83
CA LEU A 59 12.51 11.84 -3.91
C LEU A 59 13.09 10.82 -4.89
N LEU A 60 14.39 10.91 -5.18
CA LEU A 60 15.08 9.91 -6.01
C LEU A 60 15.13 8.54 -5.34
N VAL A 61 15.46 8.49 -4.06
CA VAL A 61 15.52 7.24 -3.28
C VAL A 61 14.13 6.60 -3.18
N ASP A 62 13.10 7.38 -2.87
CA ASP A 62 11.72 6.90 -2.78
C ASP A 62 11.22 6.46 -4.14
N GLY A 63 11.51 7.21 -5.20
CA GLY A 63 11.19 6.83 -6.57
C GLY A 63 11.90 5.56 -7.03
N LEU A 64 13.18 5.40 -6.69
CA LEU A 64 13.95 4.19 -6.98
C LEU A 64 13.39 2.98 -6.23
N ARG A 65 13.08 3.13 -4.94
CA ARG A 65 12.46 2.08 -4.12
C ARG A 65 11.13 1.63 -4.72
N PHE A 66 10.26 2.57 -5.06
CA PHE A 66 8.98 2.26 -5.69
C PHE A 66 9.15 1.63 -7.08
N GLY A 67 10.07 2.15 -7.89
CA GLY A 67 10.41 1.62 -9.20
C GLY A 67 10.94 0.19 -9.15
N LEU A 68 11.75 -0.16 -8.15
CA LEU A 68 12.24 -1.53 -7.95
C LEU A 68 11.10 -2.51 -7.61
N ILE A 69 10.14 -2.10 -6.80
CA ILE A 69 8.95 -2.92 -6.50
C ILE A 69 8.17 -3.21 -7.79
N ILE A 70 7.92 -2.17 -8.59
CA ILE A 70 7.24 -2.33 -9.89
C ILE A 70 8.06 -3.22 -10.83
N ALA A 71 9.38 -3.06 -10.88
CA ALA A 71 10.25 -3.86 -11.73
C ALA A 71 10.19 -5.36 -11.38
N VAL A 72 10.22 -5.72 -10.10
CA VAL A 72 10.06 -7.12 -9.66
C VAL A 72 8.69 -7.68 -10.05
N CYS A 73 7.62 -6.90 -9.89
CA CYS A 73 6.29 -7.30 -10.33
C CYS A 73 6.23 -7.48 -11.86
N ALA A 74 6.85 -6.59 -12.62
CA ALA A 74 6.90 -6.67 -14.08
C ALA A 74 7.69 -7.88 -14.58
N VAL A 75 8.80 -8.22 -13.92
CA VAL A 75 9.55 -9.45 -14.21
C VAL A 75 8.68 -10.69 -13.99
N GLY A 76 7.95 -10.76 -12.88
CA GLY A 76 7.01 -11.86 -12.61
C GLY A 76 5.94 -11.99 -13.68
N LEU A 77 5.32 -10.87 -14.08
CA LEU A 77 4.32 -10.85 -15.15
C LEU A 77 4.92 -11.26 -16.51
N SER A 78 6.13 -10.79 -16.82
CA SER A 78 6.84 -11.12 -18.06
C SER A 78 7.18 -12.61 -18.16
N LEU A 79 7.61 -13.23 -17.04
CA LEU A 79 7.87 -14.67 -16.99
C LEU A 79 6.59 -15.48 -17.23
N ILE A 80 5.47 -15.10 -16.63
CA ILE A 80 4.18 -15.74 -16.87
C ILE A 80 3.77 -15.60 -18.32
N PHE A 81 3.85 -14.39 -18.88
CA PHE A 81 3.53 -14.14 -20.28
C PHE A 81 4.45 -14.92 -21.23
N GLY A 82 5.76 -14.93 -20.98
CA GLY A 82 6.74 -15.65 -21.83
C GLY A 82 6.53 -17.16 -21.86
N THR A 83 6.03 -17.75 -20.78
CA THR A 83 5.78 -19.21 -20.68
C THR A 83 4.38 -19.62 -21.12
N THR A 84 3.38 -18.78 -20.92
CA THR A 84 1.97 -19.11 -21.16
C THR A 84 1.35 -18.42 -22.37
N GLY A 85 1.97 -17.33 -22.87
CA GLY A 85 1.40 -16.44 -23.88
C GLY A 85 0.17 -15.67 -23.42
N LEU A 86 -0.16 -15.73 -22.11
CA LEU A 86 -1.35 -15.11 -21.55
C LEU A 86 -0.98 -13.98 -20.59
N THR A 87 -1.60 -12.82 -20.77
CA THR A 87 -1.51 -11.71 -19.81
C THR A 87 -2.51 -11.94 -18.67
N ASN A 88 -2.02 -12.13 -17.46
CA ASN A 88 -2.86 -12.28 -16.29
C ASN A 88 -3.13 -10.92 -15.64
N PHE A 89 -4.32 -10.36 -15.84
CA PHE A 89 -4.72 -9.10 -15.21
C PHE A 89 -4.87 -9.20 -13.68
N ALA A 90 -5.06 -10.40 -13.14
CA ALA A 90 -5.11 -10.63 -11.70
C ALA A 90 -3.72 -10.67 -11.02
N HIS A 91 -2.64 -10.39 -11.77
CA HIS A 91 -1.28 -10.43 -11.21
C HIS A 91 -1.10 -9.45 -10.04
N GLY A 92 -1.66 -8.23 -10.15
CA GLY A 92 -1.60 -7.22 -9.09
C GLY A 92 -2.26 -7.71 -7.78
N GLU A 93 -3.40 -8.36 -7.88
CA GLU A 93 -4.12 -8.92 -6.73
C GLU A 93 -3.37 -10.08 -6.09
N LEU A 94 -2.66 -10.90 -6.88
CA LEU A 94 -1.79 -11.95 -6.35
C LEU A 94 -0.60 -11.37 -5.57
N VAL A 95 -0.02 -10.27 -6.05
CA VAL A 95 1.01 -9.52 -5.32
C VAL A 95 0.44 -8.95 -4.02
N THR A 96 -0.77 -8.40 -4.07
CA THR A 96 -1.46 -7.86 -2.90
C THR A 96 -1.72 -8.94 -1.85
N ILE A 97 -2.13 -10.16 -2.25
CA ILE A 97 -2.29 -11.29 -1.33
C ILE A 97 -0.95 -11.59 -0.63
N GLY A 98 0.16 -11.59 -1.36
CA GLY A 98 1.49 -11.76 -0.76
C GLY A 98 1.81 -10.70 0.29
N ALA A 99 1.53 -9.43 -0.03
CA ALA A 99 1.74 -8.31 0.90
C ALA A 99 0.85 -8.42 2.15
N VAL A 100 -0.42 -8.82 1.99
CA VAL A 100 -1.37 -9.06 3.08
C VAL A 100 -0.91 -10.18 4.00
N VAL A 101 -0.42 -11.29 3.44
CA VAL A 101 0.14 -12.39 4.24
C VAL A 101 1.38 -11.93 5.02
N ALA A 102 2.29 -11.18 4.39
CA ALA A 102 3.45 -10.63 5.06
C ALA A 102 3.05 -9.73 6.24
N TRP A 103 2.07 -8.85 6.01
CA TRP A 103 1.55 -7.96 7.05
C TRP A 103 0.93 -8.76 8.20
N TYR A 104 0.08 -9.72 7.90
CA TYR A 104 -0.58 -10.54 8.92
C TYR A 104 0.43 -11.28 9.81
N VAL A 105 1.43 -11.90 9.19
CA VAL A 105 2.49 -12.64 9.91
C VAL A 105 3.37 -11.68 10.73
N ASN A 106 3.68 -10.49 10.20
CA ASN A 106 4.50 -9.51 10.90
C ASN A 106 3.74 -8.84 12.06
N VAL A 107 2.54 -8.30 11.79
CA VAL A 107 1.81 -7.48 12.77
C VAL A 107 1.04 -8.34 13.77
N GLN A 108 0.32 -9.34 13.30
CA GLN A 108 -0.48 -10.21 14.15
C GLN A 108 0.35 -11.34 14.78
N GLY A 109 1.29 -11.89 14.01
CA GLY A 109 2.17 -12.96 14.46
C GLY A 109 3.40 -12.50 15.23
N GLY A 110 3.70 -11.19 15.24
CA GLY A 110 4.90 -10.66 15.90
C GLY A 110 6.22 -11.15 15.28
N VAL A 111 6.20 -11.66 14.06
CA VAL A 111 7.38 -12.22 13.39
C VAL A 111 8.18 -11.09 12.74
N PRO A 112 9.52 -11.09 12.86
CA PRO A 112 10.37 -10.08 12.19
C PRO A 112 10.06 -9.99 10.69
N LEU A 113 10.10 -8.79 10.13
CA LEU A 113 9.70 -8.50 8.74
C LEU A 113 10.40 -9.39 7.70
N ILE A 114 11.68 -9.70 7.90
CA ILE A 114 12.44 -10.57 6.99
C ILE A 114 11.84 -11.99 6.96
N ALA A 115 11.58 -12.58 8.12
CA ALA A 115 10.98 -13.91 8.21
C ALA A 115 9.53 -13.92 7.70
N ALA A 116 8.75 -12.87 8.02
CA ALA A 116 7.40 -12.69 7.50
C ALA A 116 7.40 -12.60 5.96
N THR A 117 8.38 -11.92 5.37
CA THR A 117 8.55 -11.86 3.90
C THR A 117 8.83 -13.22 3.29
N LEU A 118 9.71 -14.03 3.89
CA LEU A 118 9.99 -15.39 3.41
C LEU A 118 8.74 -16.28 3.47
N ILE A 119 7.97 -16.20 4.55
CA ILE A 119 6.70 -16.92 4.68
C ILE A 119 5.71 -16.46 3.62
N ALA A 120 5.61 -15.15 3.39
CA ALA A 120 4.74 -14.59 2.36
C ALA A 120 5.15 -15.01 0.94
N MET A 121 6.45 -15.15 0.66
CA MET A 121 6.93 -15.68 -0.62
C MET A 121 6.46 -17.12 -0.85
N VAL A 122 6.57 -17.97 0.17
CA VAL A 122 6.09 -19.38 0.09
C VAL A 122 4.58 -19.42 -0.08
N ALA A 123 3.84 -18.62 0.70
CA ALA A 123 2.38 -18.52 0.59
C ALA A 123 1.95 -17.99 -0.78
N GLY A 124 2.61 -16.94 -1.28
CA GLY A 124 2.36 -16.40 -2.62
C GLY A 124 2.63 -17.41 -3.73
N ALA A 125 3.71 -18.19 -3.61
CA ALA A 125 4.01 -19.27 -4.55
C ALA A 125 2.93 -20.35 -4.52
N ALA A 126 2.44 -20.72 -3.33
CA ALA A 126 1.35 -21.70 -3.17
C ALA A 126 0.04 -21.20 -3.79
N VAL A 127 -0.33 -19.91 -3.55
CA VAL A 127 -1.52 -19.29 -4.16
C VAL A 127 -1.39 -19.21 -5.68
N GLY A 128 -0.21 -18.86 -6.19
CA GLY A 128 0.07 -18.84 -7.62
C GLY A 128 -0.05 -20.22 -8.26
N ALA A 129 0.51 -21.25 -7.61
CA ALA A 129 0.39 -22.62 -8.06
C ALA A 129 -1.05 -23.13 -8.03
N LEU A 130 -1.81 -22.81 -6.98
CA LEU A 130 -3.22 -23.13 -6.89
C LEU A 130 -4.03 -22.47 -8.01
N ASN A 131 -3.78 -21.19 -8.27
CA ASN A 131 -4.41 -20.45 -9.36
C ASN A 131 -4.11 -21.08 -10.73
N GLU A 132 -2.86 -21.50 -10.95
CA GLU A 132 -2.45 -22.20 -12.17
C GLU A 132 -3.18 -23.55 -12.32
N LEU A 133 -3.21 -24.37 -11.27
CA LEU A 133 -3.81 -25.69 -11.29
C LEU A 133 -5.35 -25.67 -11.38
N ALA A 134 -5.97 -24.73 -10.67
CA ALA A 134 -7.42 -24.67 -10.58
C ALA A 134 -8.06 -23.94 -11.77
N LEU A 135 -7.40 -22.92 -12.30
CA LEU A 135 -7.99 -22.04 -13.32
C LEU A 135 -7.28 -22.16 -14.66
N TRP A 136 -5.97 -21.84 -14.73
CA TRP A 136 -5.29 -21.69 -16.00
C TRP A 136 -5.03 -23.01 -16.71
N ARG A 137 -4.63 -24.06 -15.99
CA ARG A 137 -4.39 -25.39 -16.56
C ARG A 137 -5.65 -26.00 -17.18
N PRO A 138 -6.83 -26.00 -16.54
CA PRO A 138 -8.08 -26.46 -17.16
C PRO A 138 -8.50 -25.65 -18.36
N LEU A 139 -8.35 -24.32 -18.33
CA LEU A 139 -8.70 -23.44 -19.46
C LEU A 139 -7.85 -23.77 -20.69
N ARG A 140 -6.53 -23.91 -20.51
CA ARG A 140 -5.62 -24.29 -21.62
C ARG A 140 -5.94 -25.68 -22.17
N LYS A 141 -6.25 -26.64 -21.31
CA LYS A 141 -6.65 -27.99 -21.74
C LYS A 141 -7.92 -28.01 -22.59
N ARG A 142 -8.83 -27.07 -22.34
CA ARG A 142 -10.09 -26.91 -23.10
C ARG A 142 -9.90 -26.13 -24.41
N GLY A 143 -8.69 -25.68 -24.73
CA GLY A 143 -8.41 -24.89 -25.92
C GLY A 143 -9.04 -23.49 -25.87
N THR A 144 -9.19 -22.92 -24.67
CA THR A 144 -9.76 -21.58 -24.50
C THR A 144 -8.93 -20.55 -25.25
N GLY A 145 -9.57 -19.81 -26.17
CA GLY A 145 -8.91 -18.77 -26.95
C GLY A 145 -8.37 -17.63 -26.08
N LEU A 146 -7.40 -16.89 -26.60
CA LEU A 146 -6.68 -15.83 -25.89
C LEU A 146 -7.61 -14.76 -25.35
N VAL A 147 -8.61 -14.32 -26.13
CA VAL A 147 -9.59 -13.31 -25.72
C VAL A 147 -10.44 -13.79 -24.53
N ALA A 148 -10.89 -15.05 -24.57
CA ALA A 148 -11.67 -15.61 -23.47
C ALA A 148 -10.84 -15.72 -22.19
N ALA A 149 -9.56 -16.09 -22.30
CA ALA A 149 -8.65 -16.12 -21.18
C ALA A 149 -8.41 -14.72 -20.58
N LEU A 150 -8.31 -13.66 -21.39
CA LEU A 150 -8.24 -12.29 -20.95
C LEU A 150 -9.49 -11.89 -20.13
N VAL A 151 -10.68 -12.19 -20.63
CA VAL A 151 -11.93 -11.90 -19.92
C VAL A 151 -11.98 -12.61 -18.56
N VAL A 152 -11.56 -13.90 -18.53
CA VAL A 152 -11.48 -14.67 -17.26
C VAL A 152 -10.49 -14.02 -16.29
N SER A 153 -9.33 -13.54 -16.77
CA SER A 153 -8.34 -12.89 -15.90
C SER A 153 -8.85 -11.57 -15.31
N ILE A 154 -9.60 -10.79 -16.07
CA ILE A 154 -10.23 -9.56 -15.58
C ILE A 154 -11.30 -9.90 -14.52
N GLY A 155 -12.13 -10.91 -14.78
CA GLY A 155 -13.12 -11.39 -13.80
C GLY A 155 -12.48 -11.88 -12.51
N LEU A 156 -11.36 -12.62 -12.61
CA LEU A 156 -10.57 -13.07 -11.47
C LEU A 156 -9.98 -11.89 -10.68
N SER A 157 -9.43 -10.88 -11.38
CA SER A 157 -8.90 -9.67 -10.76
C SER A 157 -9.97 -8.98 -9.90
N LEU A 158 -11.15 -8.73 -10.47
CA LEU A 158 -12.25 -8.10 -9.75
C LEU A 158 -12.69 -8.95 -8.54
N LEU A 159 -12.81 -10.26 -8.72
CA LEU A 159 -13.19 -11.17 -7.64
C LEU A 159 -12.19 -11.12 -6.49
N LEU A 160 -10.90 -11.27 -6.78
CA LEU A 160 -9.86 -11.22 -5.75
C LEU A 160 -9.79 -9.85 -5.07
N ARG A 161 -9.90 -8.77 -5.84
CA ARG A 161 -9.91 -7.41 -5.31
C ARG A 161 -11.03 -7.21 -4.29
N TYR A 162 -12.26 -7.58 -4.64
CA TYR A 162 -13.38 -7.45 -3.72
C TYR A 162 -13.29 -8.39 -2.52
N LEU A 163 -12.76 -9.61 -2.70
CA LEU A 163 -12.51 -10.52 -1.57
C LEU A 163 -11.49 -9.91 -0.58
N ILE A 164 -10.37 -9.39 -1.09
CA ILE A 164 -9.36 -8.72 -0.25
C ILE A 164 -10.01 -7.53 0.47
N GLN A 165 -10.80 -6.73 -0.23
CA GLN A 165 -11.45 -5.55 0.32
C GLN A 165 -12.48 -5.87 1.40
N ILE A 166 -13.23 -6.98 1.25
CA ILE A 166 -14.20 -7.45 2.25
C ILE A 166 -13.47 -7.96 3.51
N VAL A 167 -12.38 -8.70 3.34
CA VAL A 167 -11.64 -9.33 4.46
C VAL A 167 -10.75 -8.32 5.18
N TYR A 168 -10.08 -7.46 4.44
CA TYR A 168 -9.05 -6.54 4.96
C TYR A 168 -9.51 -5.09 5.09
N GLY A 169 -10.60 -4.72 4.42
CA GLY A 169 -11.02 -3.33 4.27
C GLY A 169 -10.21 -2.58 3.21
N GLY A 170 -10.55 -1.31 3.00
CA GLY A 170 -9.92 -0.44 2.00
C GLY A 170 -8.86 0.52 2.59
N PHE A 171 -8.41 0.30 3.83
CA PHE A 171 -7.47 1.19 4.51
C PHE A 171 -6.02 0.74 4.32
N SER A 172 -5.11 1.72 4.35
CA SER A 172 -3.67 1.45 4.36
C SER A 172 -3.26 1.01 5.77
N ASN A 173 -2.67 -0.18 5.87
CA ASN A 173 -2.21 -0.75 7.13
C ASN A 173 -0.67 -0.77 7.14
N PRO A 174 0.00 -0.02 8.02
CA PRO A 174 1.46 -0.04 8.12
C PRO A 174 1.97 -1.35 8.73
N TYR A 175 3.18 -1.76 8.36
CA TYR A 175 3.89 -2.86 9.01
C TYR A 175 4.34 -2.48 10.43
N GLY A 176 4.53 -3.47 11.30
CA GLY A 176 4.86 -3.26 12.71
C GLY A 176 6.13 -2.46 12.96
N ASP A 177 7.17 -2.68 12.13
CA ASP A 177 8.44 -1.95 12.23
C ASP A 177 8.30 -0.44 11.92
N TYR A 178 7.28 -0.05 11.15
CA TYR A 178 6.96 1.35 10.88
C TYR A 178 6.05 1.99 11.92
N GLN A 179 5.32 1.19 12.70
CA GLN A 179 4.49 1.69 13.81
C GLN A 179 5.36 2.16 14.97
N SER A 180 6.50 1.54 15.20
CA SER A 180 7.43 1.92 16.26
C SER A 180 8.04 3.30 16.06
N CYS A 181 8.16 3.76 14.83
CA CYS A 181 8.70 5.09 14.51
C CYS A 181 7.71 6.22 14.80
N LEU A 182 6.40 5.93 14.79
CA LEU A 182 5.34 6.91 15.09
C LEU A 182 5.05 7.05 16.59
N LEU A 183 5.48 6.09 17.40
CA LEU A 183 5.27 6.10 18.86
C LEU A 183 6.28 6.96 19.63
N TYR A 184 7.37 7.43 19.00
CA TYR A 184 8.35 8.29 19.67
C TYR A 184 7.96 9.77 19.73
N THR A 185 6.83 10.18 19.20
CA THR A 185 6.39 11.58 19.18
C THR A 185 5.21 11.89 20.07
N SER A 186 4.85 11.02 21.04
CA SER A 186 3.85 11.35 22.02
C SER A 186 4.25 10.89 23.43
N PRO A 187 5.03 11.68 24.16
CA PRO A 187 4.93 11.65 25.62
C PRO A 187 3.60 12.35 25.96
N SER A 188 2.57 11.57 26.27
CA SER A 188 1.37 12.12 26.90
C SER A 188 1.77 12.67 28.27
N PRO A 189 1.67 13.98 28.52
CA PRO A 189 1.80 14.51 29.86
C PRO A 189 0.39 14.41 30.50
N ARG A 190 0.10 13.28 31.09
CA ARG A 190 -0.96 13.15 32.09
C ARG A 190 -0.54 12.11 33.10
N ASP A 191 0.17 12.61 34.11
CA ASP A 191 -0.09 12.38 35.55
C ASP A 191 0.65 13.45 36.32
#